data_821c535253c5ad8cdff49fad2904322d
#
_entry.id   821c535253c5ad8cdff49fad2904322d
#
_cell.length_a   1.000
_cell.length_b   1.000
_cell.length_c   1.000
_cell.angle_alpha   90.00
_cell.angle_beta   90.00
_cell.angle_gamma   90.00
#
_symmetry.space_group_name_H-M   'P 1'
#
loop_
_entity.id
_entity.type
_entity.pdbx_description
1 polymer ?
#
loop_
_entity_poly.entity_id
_entity_poly.type
_entity_poly.pdbx_seq_one_letter_code
_entity_poly.pdbx_strand_id
1 'polypeptide(L)'
;VPIAGEGNGGIFYPEYRLVRDGAYVGAKFLELAAERPVSEIVAPYTDYENVRINLSYDTEAELEAMLDAARQFAESADAEPNTTDGYRLDYGDAWVLVRPSGTEPKVRVYAEAADAERAERLAEAAADPLRDALADLD
;
A
#
# COMPACT_ATOMS: atom_id res chain seq x y z
N VAL A 1 6.84 12.11 15.34
CA VAL A 1 5.52 11.70 14.77
C VAL A 1 4.70 11.09 15.91
N PRO A 2 3.53 11.66 16.26
CA PRO A 2 2.72 11.18 17.40
C PRO A 2 2.07 9.81 17.13
N ILE A 3 1.81 9.48 15.87
CA ILE A 3 1.22 8.21 15.44
C ILE A 3 1.75 7.85 14.05
N ALA A 4 1.96 6.59 13.79
CA ALA A 4 2.28 6.06 12.46
C ALA A 4 1.46 4.81 12.20
N GLY A 5 1.13 4.55 10.92
CA GLY A 5 0.32 3.41 10.55
C GLY A 5 0.62 2.92 9.13
N GLU A 6 0.23 1.69 8.88
CA GLU A 6 0.25 1.06 7.56
C GLU A 6 -1.18 0.70 7.16
N GLY A 7 -1.47 0.70 5.85
CA GLY A 7 -2.78 0.34 5.31
C GLY A 7 -3.27 -1.08 5.62
N ASN A 8 -2.40 -1.93 6.18
CA ASN A 8 -2.74 -3.28 6.65
C ASN A 8 -3.26 -3.34 8.09
N GLY A 9 -3.50 -2.17 8.73
CA GLY A 9 -3.99 -2.06 10.10
C GLY A 9 -2.90 -2.07 11.18
N GLY A 10 -1.62 -2.04 10.81
CA GLY A 10 -0.52 -1.88 11.76
C GLY A 10 -0.42 -0.43 12.23
N ILE A 11 -0.67 -0.15 13.50
CA ILE A 11 -0.59 1.20 14.07
C ILE A 11 0.44 1.23 15.20
N PHE A 12 1.24 2.30 15.22
CA PHE A 12 2.28 2.57 16.20
C PHE A 12 1.98 3.88 16.93
N TYR A 13 2.13 3.87 18.22
CA TYR A 13 2.16 5.06 19.08
C TYR A 13 3.56 5.22 19.64
N PRO A 14 4.48 5.97 18.97
CA PRO A 14 5.89 6.03 19.35
C PRO A 14 6.13 6.53 20.77
N GLU A 15 5.27 7.38 21.30
CA GLU A 15 5.34 7.85 22.70
C GLU A 15 5.04 6.74 23.72
N TYR A 16 4.27 5.72 23.31
CA TYR A 16 3.98 4.57 24.15
C TYR A 16 4.95 3.41 23.87
N ARG A 17 5.09 3.00 22.59
CA ARG A 17 5.86 1.83 22.17
C ARG A 17 6.12 1.82 20.67
N LEU A 18 7.35 1.43 20.26
CA LEU A 18 7.75 1.28 18.84
C LEU A 18 7.43 -0.11 18.28
N VAL A 19 6.29 -0.70 18.66
CA VAL A 19 5.77 -1.95 18.11
C VAL A 19 4.28 -1.82 17.90
N ARG A 20 3.73 -2.67 17.04
CA ARG A 20 2.27 -2.79 16.87
C ARG A 20 1.67 -3.37 18.13
N ASP A 21 0.70 -2.69 18.70
CA ASP A 21 -0.04 -3.15 19.87
C ASP A 21 -1.54 -3.00 19.64
N GLY A 22 -2.16 -4.08 19.16
CA GLY A 22 -3.58 -4.11 18.84
C GLY A 22 -4.49 -3.88 20.05
N ALA A 23 -4.05 -4.27 21.26
CA ALA A 23 -4.82 -4.04 22.47
C ALA A 23 -4.83 -2.55 22.84
N TYR A 24 -3.68 -1.87 22.74
CA TYR A 24 -3.60 -0.43 22.96
C TYR A 24 -4.41 0.37 21.93
N VAL A 25 -4.29 -0.01 20.64
CA VAL A 25 -5.10 0.61 19.56
C VAL A 25 -6.59 0.41 19.82
N GLY A 26 -7.00 -0.80 20.22
CA GLY A 26 -8.39 -1.10 20.59
C GLY A 26 -8.88 -0.23 21.76
N ALA A 27 -8.07 -0.06 22.81
CA ALA A 27 -8.41 0.80 23.93
C ALA A 27 -8.58 2.27 23.50
N LYS A 28 -7.67 2.78 22.66
CA LYS A 28 -7.79 4.14 22.07
C LYS A 28 -9.04 4.30 21.20
N PHE A 29 -9.39 3.27 20.44
CA PHE A 29 -10.63 3.29 19.67
C PHE A 29 -11.87 3.30 20.54
N LEU A 30 -11.88 2.55 21.65
CA LEU A 30 -12.97 2.54 22.63
C LEU A 30 -13.14 3.90 23.33
N GLU A 31 -12.04 4.61 23.62
CA GLU A 31 -12.10 6.00 24.12
C GLU A 31 -12.87 6.90 23.13
N LEU A 32 -12.56 6.83 21.84
CA LEU A 32 -13.26 7.59 20.81
C LEU A 32 -14.73 7.17 20.67
N ALA A 33 -15.02 5.87 20.70
CA ALA A 33 -16.35 5.32 20.59
C ALA A 33 -17.25 5.64 21.80
N ALA A 34 -16.66 5.96 22.95
CA ALA A 34 -17.41 6.44 24.13
C ALA A 34 -17.92 7.89 23.97
N GLU A 35 -17.28 8.68 23.11
CA GLU A 35 -17.65 10.09 22.89
C GLU A 35 -18.66 10.25 21.75
N ARG A 36 -18.64 9.37 20.74
CA ARG A 36 -19.51 9.44 19.55
C ARG A 36 -19.67 8.07 18.87
N PRO A 37 -20.76 7.86 18.12
CA PRO A 37 -21.01 6.61 17.39
C PRO A 37 -19.87 6.26 16.43
N VAL A 38 -19.54 4.97 16.32
CA VAL A 38 -18.50 4.48 15.41
C VAL A 38 -18.76 4.89 13.95
N SER A 39 -20.04 4.90 13.51
CA SER A 39 -20.42 5.35 12.18
C SER A 39 -20.01 6.80 11.90
N GLU A 40 -20.08 7.68 12.90
CA GLU A 40 -19.62 9.06 12.76
C GLU A 40 -18.09 9.20 12.77
N ILE A 41 -17.38 8.28 13.48
CA ILE A 41 -15.93 8.26 13.51
C ILE A 41 -15.39 7.88 12.14
N VAL A 42 -15.98 6.87 11.47
CA VAL A 42 -15.47 6.33 10.21
C VAL A 42 -15.99 7.05 8.97
N ALA A 43 -17.16 7.72 9.06
CA ALA A 43 -17.80 8.38 7.91
C ALA A 43 -16.87 9.28 7.07
N PRO A 44 -15.93 10.07 7.65
CA PRO A 44 -15.02 10.90 6.86
C PRO A 44 -13.97 10.12 6.06
N TYR A 45 -13.86 8.81 6.26
CA TYR A 45 -12.81 7.95 5.70
C TYR A 45 -13.35 6.83 4.81
N THR A 46 -14.63 6.90 4.42
CA THR A 46 -15.30 5.88 3.59
C THR A 46 -15.28 6.18 2.09
N ASP A 47 -14.73 7.32 1.69
CA ASP A 47 -14.79 7.82 0.31
C ASP A 47 -13.59 7.37 -0.54
N TYR A 48 -12.81 6.39 -0.06
CA TYR A 48 -11.66 5.86 -0.78
C TYR A 48 -11.73 4.35 -0.90
N GLU A 49 -11.45 3.87 -2.12
CA GLU A 49 -11.32 2.45 -2.42
C GLU A 49 -9.85 2.06 -2.50
N ASN A 50 -9.50 0.98 -1.80
CA ASN A 50 -8.14 0.46 -1.75
C ASN A 50 -8.06 -0.89 -2.44
N VAL A 51 -7.18 -1.01 -3.41
CA VAL A 51 -6.88 -2.25 -4.14
C VAL A 51 -5.50 -2.76 -3.75
N ARG A 52 -5.39 -4.07 -3.53
CA ARG A 52 -4.13 -4.73 -3.24
C ARG A 52 -3.95 -5.94 -4.15
N ILE A 53 -2.82 -5.98 -4.86
CA ILE A 53 -2.39 -7.12 -5.65
C ILE A 53 -1.09 -7.66 -5.04
N ASN A 54 -1.00 -8.98 -4.88
CA ASN A 54 0.20 -9.65 -4.41
C ASN A 54 0.71 -10.56 -5.52
N LEU A 55 1.94 -10.35 -5.95
CA LEU A 55 2.62 -11.16 -6.96
C LEU A 55 3.73 -11.95 -6.28
N SER A 56 3.64 -13.27 -6.28
CA SER A 56 4.65 -14.15 -5.70
C SER A 56 5.81 -14.33 -6.66
N TYR A 57 6.99 -14.57 -6.11
CA TYR A 57 8.19 -14.98 -6.85
C TYR A 57 8.85 -16.16 -6.11
N ASP A 58 9.60 -16.99 -6.83
CA ASP A 58 10.27 -18.17 -6.29
C ASP A 58 11.81 -17.98 -6.26
N THR A 59 12.35 -17.08 -7.08
CA THR A 59 13.79 -16.84 -7.21
C THR A 59 14.17 -15.37 -7.06
N GLU A 60 15.44 -15.12 -6.74
CA GLU A 60 15.99 -13.76 -6.69
C GLU A 60 15.97 -13.08 -8.07
N ALA A 61 16.18 -13.85 -9.15
CA ALA A 61 16.13 -13.32 -10.51
C ALA A 61 14.72 -12.81 -10.89
N GLU A 62 13.68 -13.51 -10.45
CA GLU A 62 12.30 -13.06 -10.61
C GLU A 62 12.02 -11.77 -9.82
N LEU A 63 12.49 -11.69 -8.56
CA LEU A 63 12.38 -10.47 -7.78
C LEU A 63 13.08 -9.29 -8.47
N GLU A 64 14.31 -9.47 -8.94
CA GLU A 64 15.06 -8.43 -9.65
C GLU A 64 14.32 -7.97 -10.91
N ALA A 65 13.80 -8.88 -11.73
CA ALA A 65 13.04 -8.56 -12.93
C ALA A 65 11.76 -7.74 -12.58
N MET A 66 11.02 -8.16 -11.56
CA MET A 66 9.84 -7.44 -11.10
C MET A 66 10.16 -6.03 -10.58
N LEU A 67 11.27 -5.87 -9.83
CA LEU A 67 11.68 -4.56 -9.32
C LEU A 67 12.19 -3.65 -10.44
N ASP A 68 12.86 -4.18 -11.45
CA ASP A 68 13.24 -3.43 -12.66
C ASP A 68 12.01 -2.97 -13.45
N ALA A 69 11.00 -3.84 -13.61
CA ALA A 69 9.75 -3.48 -14.25
C ALA A 69 9.00 -2.40 -13.44
N ALA A 70 8.96 -2.52 -12.11
CA ALA A 70 8.36 -1.51 -11.23
C ALA A 70 9.07 -0.15 -11.34
N ARG A 71 10.39 -0.15 -11.44
CA ARG A 71 11.18 1.07 -11.66
C ARG A 71 10.86 1.72 -13.00
N GLN A 72 10.83 0.94 -14.09
CA GLN A 72 10.51 1.44 -15.43
C GLN A 72 9.07 2.00 -15.49
N PHE A 73 8.11 1.31 -14.87
CA PHE A 73 6.74 1.80 -14.72
C PHE A 73 6.73 3.17 -14.02
N ALA A 74 7.44 3.31 -12.89
CA ALA A 74 7.48 4.55 -12.14
C ALA A 74 8.18 5.69 -12.91
N GLU A 75 9.27 5.41 -13.63
CA GLU A 75 10.00 6.39 -14.45
C GLU A 75 9.18 6.85 -15.68
N SER A 76 8.27 6.03 -16.19
CA SER A 76 7.41 6.35 -17.34
C SER A 76 6.12 7.08 -16.96
N ALA A 77 5.81 7.18 -15.68
CA ALA A 77 4.57 7.76 -15.18
C ALA A 77 4.60 9.31 -15.23
N ASP A 78 3.42 9.91 -15.34
CA ASP A 78 3.24 11.36 -15.24
C ASP A 78 3.10 11.82 -13.77
N ALA A 79 4.01 11.33 -12.90
CA ALA A 79 4.12 11.69 -11.49
C ALA A 79 5.55 11.45 -11.00
N GLU A 80 6.04 12.32 -10.11
CA GLU A 80 7.36 12.16 -9.51
C GLU A 80 7.37 10.96 -8.54
N PRO A 81 8.22 9.94 -8.75
CA PRO A 81 8.24 8.76 -7.88
C PRO A 81 8.90 9.06 -6.53
N ASN A 82 8.21 8.70 -5.43
CA ASN A 82 8.81 8.61 -4.11
C ASN A 82 9.36 7.19 -3.92
N THR A 83 10.68 7.09 -3.73
CA THR A 83 11.42 5.83 -3.64
C THR A 83 11.85 5.46 -2.21
N THR A 84 11.22 6.04 -1.19
CA THR A 84 11.57 5.80 0.23
C THR A 84 11.28 4.35 0.66
N ASP A 85 10.17 3.77 0.18
CA ASP A 85 9.77 2.37 0.47
C ASP A 85 9.14 1.76 -0.80
N GLY A 86 9.97 1.40 -1.77
CA GLY A 86 9.53 0.99 -3.10
C GLY A 86 9.25 2.17 -4.02
N TYR A 87 8.32 2.02 -4.94
CA TYR A 87 7.96 3.03 -5.94
C TYR A 87 6.53 3.53 -5.71
N ARG A 88 6.39 4.71 -5.12
CA ARG A 88 5.10 5.35 -4.90
C ARG A 88 4.92 6.51 -5.88
N LEU A 89 3.79 6.51 -6.59
CA LEU A 89 3.33 7.59 -7.44
C LEU A 89 2.09 8.22 -6.83
N ASP A 90 2.07 9.52 -6.70
CA ASP A 90 0.95 10.29 -6.14
C ASP A 90 0.36 11.22 -7.21
N TYR A 91 -0.92 11.06 -7.51
CA TYR A 91 -1.65 11.83 -8.52
C TYR A 91 -2.58 12.88 -7.89
N GLY A 92 -2.44 13.12 -6.58
CA GLY A 92 -3.25 14.07 -5.82
C GLY A 92 -4.55 13.46 -5.28
N ASP A 93 -5.40 12.95 -6.13
CA ASP A 93 -6.69 12.29 -5.80
C ASP A 93 -6.62 10.76 -5.82
N ALA A 94 -5.47 10.20 -6.16
CA ALA A 94 -5.17 8.78 -6.17
C ALA A 94 -3.68 8.53 -6.00
N TRP A 95 -3.30 7.34 -5.59
CA TRP A 95 -1.90 6.93 -5.55
C TRP A 95 -1.74 5.45 -5.84
N VAL A 96 -0.55 5.05 -6.26
CA VAL A 96 -0.13 3.65 -6.40
C VAL A 96 1.24 3.46 -5.77
N LEU A 97 1.46 2.31 -5.14
CA LEU A 97 2.73 1.93 -4.52
C LEU A 97 3.07 0.49 -4.92
N VAL A 98 4.28 0.29 -5.43
CA VAL A 98 4.86 -1.04 -5.68
C VAL A 98 6.04 -1.22 -4.74
N ARG A 99 6.04 -2.30 -3.94
CA ARG A 99 7.14 -2.60 -3.04
C ARG A 99 7.31 -4.10 -2.78
N PRO A 100 8.54 -4.58 -2.54
CA PRO A 100 8.75 -5.94 -2.06
C PRO A 100 8.23 -6.08 -0.62
N SER A 101 7.78 -7.30 -0.27
CA SER A 101 7.45 -7.63 1.12
C SER A 101 8.74 -7.95 1.88
N GLY A 102 8.87 -7.41 3.10
CA GLY A 102 10.01 -7.73 3.98
C GLY A 102 9.92 -9.08 4.68
N THR A 103 8.81 -9.81 4.56
CA THR A 103 8.54 -11.04 5.34
C THR A 103 8.04 -12.22 4.51
N GLU A 104 7.66 -11.99 3.25
CA GLU A 104 7.12 -13.00 2.34
C GLU A 104 7.75 -12.84 0.95
N PRO A 105 7.91 -13.91 0.16
CA PRO A 105 8.41 -13.83 -1.21
C PRO A 105 7.33 -13.26 -2.17
N LYS A 106 7.07 -11.97 -2.05
CA LYS A 106 6.04 -11.26 -2.82
C LYS A 106 6.44 -9.82 -3.09
N VAL A 107 6.07 -9.34 -4.26
CA VAL A 107 5.96 -7.90 -4.54
C VAL A 107 4.49 -7.51 -4.39
N ARG A 108 4.23 -6.42 -3.69
CA ARG A 108 2.89 -5.91 -3.39
C ARG A 108 2.64 -4.64 -4.17
N VAL A 109 1.49 -4.59 -4.81
CA VAL A 109 0.95 -3.40 -5.43
C VAL A 109 -0.24 -2.93 -4.59
N TYR A 110 -0.24 -1.67 -4.22
CA TYR A 110 -1.35 -1.00 -3.54
C TYR A 110 -1.78 0.17 -4.41
N ALA A 111 -3.07 0.37 -4.56
CA ALA A 111 -3.60 1.60 -5.13
C ALA A 111 -4.80 2.08 -4.34
N GLU A 112 -4.98 3.39 -4.29
CA GLU A 112 -6.11 4.01 -3.61
C GLU A 112 -6.61 5.19 -4.42
N ALA A 113 -7.91 5.30 -4.55
CA ALA A 113 -8.59 6.43 -5.19
C ALA A 113 -10.01 6.56 -4.62
N ALA A 114 -10.64 7.73 -4.80
CA ALA A 114 -12.05 7.91 -4.47
C ALA A 114 -12.98 7.14 -5.42
N ASP A 115 -12.53 6.83 -6.63
CA ASP A 115 -13.23 6.03 -7.63
C ASP A 115 -12.66 4.61 -7.69
N ALA A 116 -13.51 3.59 -7.49
CA ALA A 116 -13.11 2.18 -7.45
C ALA A 116 -12.46 1.72 -8.75
N GLU A 117 -13.05 2.07 -9.91
CA GLU A 117 -12.49 1.70 -11.22
C GLU A 117 -11.11 2.35 -11.42
N ARG A 118 -10.90 3.56 -10.90
CA ARG A 118 -9.60 4.24 -10.96
C ARG A 118 -8.57 3.53 -10.09
N ALA A 119 -8.92 3.12 -8.87
CA ALA A 119 -8.04 2.35 -8.01
C ALA A 119 -7.65 1.01 -8.65
N GLU A 120 -8.61 0.30 -9.25
CA GLU A 120 -8.36 -0.95 -9.99
C GLU A 120 -7.45 -0.72 -11.20
N ARG A 121 -7.74 0.28 -12.04
CA ARG A 121 -6.90 0.60 -13.20
C ARG A 121 -5.46 0.95 -12.82
N LEU A 122 -5.25 1.70 -11.74
CA LEU A 122 -3.91 2.04 -11.26
C LEU A 122 -3.17 0.81 -10.74
N ALA A 123 -3.86 -0.06 -9.98
CA ALA A 123 -3.28 -1.29 -9.46
C ALA A 123 -2.87 -2.24 -10.59
N GLU A 124 -3.74 -2.47 -11.57
CA GLU A 124 -3.46 -3.34 -12.71
C GLU A 124 -2.37 -2.76 -13.62
N ALA A 125 -2.41 -1.46 -13.91
CA ALA A 125 -1.37 -0.81 -14.71
C ALA A 125 0.04 -0.95 -14.10
N ALA A 126 0.12 -0.97 -12.76
CA ALA A 126 1.38 -1.22 -12.07
C ALA A 126 1.73 -2.70 -11.96
N ALA A 127 0.74 -3.60 -11.88
CA ALA A 127 0.96 -5.04 -11.73
C ALA A 127 1.29 -5.75 -13.06
N ASP A 128 0.72 -5.29 -14.19
CA ASP A 128 0.91 -5.92 -15.49
C ASP A 128 2.37 -6.00 -15.94
N PRO A 129 3.19 -4.93 -15.87
CA PRO A 129 4.60 -5.02 -16.21
C PRO A 129 5.39 -6.02 -15.35
N LEU A 130 4.98 -6.22 -14.09
CA LEU A 130 5.61 -7.18 -13.19
C LEU A 130 5.25 -8.62 -13.57
N ARG A 131 3.99 -8.86 -14.01
CA ARG A 131 3.55 -10.17 -14.51
C ARG A 131 4.26 -10.53 -15.81
N ASP A 132 4.39 -9.55 -16.72
CA ASP A 132 5.10 -9.73 -17.99
C ASP A 132 6.58 -10.07 -17.75
N ALA A 133 7.23 -9.36 -16.82
CA ALA A 133 8.61 -9.63 -16.45
C ALA A 133 8.85 -11.04 -15.87
N LEU A 134 7.86 -11.60 -15.16
CA LEU A 134 7.90 -12.99 -14.70
C LEU A 134 7.73 -13.97 -15.86
N ALA A 135 6.77 -13.70 -16.75
CA ALA A 135 6.50 -14.57 -17.91
C ALA A 135 7.67 -14.64 -18.91
N ASP A 136 8.48 -13.59 -18.98
CA ASP A 136 9.66 -13.53 -19.86
C ASP A 136 10.86 -14.36 -19.33
N LEU A 137 10.81 -14.81 -18.06
CA LEU A 137 11.84 -15.66 -17.44
C LEU A 137 11.53 -17.17 -17.53
N ASP A 138 10.27 -17.54 -17.85
CA ASP A 138 9.81 -18.93 -18.02
C ASP A 138 10.12 -19.43 -19.45
#